data_9cf4509c562507dc380173c85b5101a9
#
_entry.id   9cf4509c562507dc380173c85b5101a9
#
_cell.length_a   1.000
_cell.length_b   1.000
_cell.length_c   1.000
_cell.angle_alpha   90.00
_cell.angle_beta   90.00
_cell.angle_gamma   90.00
#
_symmetry.space_group_name_H-M   'P 1'
#
loop_
_entity.id
_entity.type
_entity.pdbx_description
1 polymer ?
#
loop_
_entity_poly.entity_id
_entity_poly.type
_entity_poly.pdbx_seq_one_letter_code
_entity_poly.pdbx_strand_id
1 'polypeptide(L)'
;ALPFIFIDEAESVLGTRRSMRSFNINNTLVPMFCAEMDGIESLHDVVIILASNRPDLIDPAVLRPGRIDRKIKVARPSREAAVEILAVYLTPSLPLDRELLEQNGQDHEAARRAVIEQVVDSLFTRTDQNRVLSIRFRNGQNKVLYRGDLVSGAILSSIVQRAKEKAIEKPT
;
A
#
# COMPACT_ATOMS: atom_id res chain seq x y z
N ALA A 1 1.00 -16.76 -23.19
CA ALA A 1 0.91 -15.91 -21.98
C ALA A 1 2.11 -15.02 -21.96
N LEU A 2 1.91 -13.73 -21.73
CA LEU A 2 3.00 -12.77 -21.62
C LEU A 2 3.69 -12.97 -20.25
N PRO A 3 4.99 -13.31 -20.19
CA PRO A 3 5.70 -13.43 -18.92
C PRO A 3 5.92 -12.05 -18.30
N PHE A 4 5.91 -11.98 -16.97
CA PHE A 4 6.30 -10.77 -16.27
C PHE A 4 7.30 -11.07 -15.15
N ILE A 5 8.17 -10.11 -14.88
CA ILE A 5 9.18 -10.15 -13.81
C ILE A 5 8.78 -9.10 -12.77
N PHE A 6 8.60 -9.51 -11.54
CA PHE A 6 8.36 -8.62 -10.42
C PHE A 6 9.58 -8.59 -9.50
N ILE A 7 10.13 -7.40 -9.27
CA ILE A 7 11.27 -7.18 -8.37
C ILE A 7 10.80 -6.26 -7.24
N ASP A 8 10.66 -6.82 -6.05
CA ASP A 8 10.36 -6.05 -4.85
C ASP A 8 11.66 -5.51 -4.22
N GLU A 9 11.53 -4.40 -3.47
CA GLU A 9 12.68 -3.68 -2.90
C GLU A 9 13.79 -3.42 -3.93
N ALA A 10 13.39 -2.96 -5.11
CA ALA A 10 14.27 -2.79 -6.27
C ALA A 10 15.50 -1.92 -5.98
N GLU A 11 15.41 -0.98 -5.04
CA GLU A 11 16.54 -0.19 -4.56
C GLU A 11 17.67 -1.02 -3.93
N SER A 12 17.37 -2.23 -3.43
CA SER A 12 18.38 -3.13 -2.87
C SER A 12 19.26 -3.77 -3.94
N VAL A 13 18.69 -3.96 -5.15
CA VAL A 13 19.34 -4.65 -6.27
C VAL A 13 19.84 -3.66 -7.33
N LEU A 14 19.05 -2.62 -7.60
CA LEU A 14 19.28 -1.64 -8.67
C LEU A 14 19.57 -0.23 -8.12
N GLY A 15 20.07 -0.15 -6.89
CA GLY A 15 20.38 1.10 -6.21
C GLY A 15 21.67 1.77 -6.66
N THR A 16 21.77 3.08 -6.39
CA THR A 16 22.96 3.88 -6.66
C THR A 16 24.14 3.46 -5.77
N ARG A 17 25.36 3.63 -6.27
CA ARG A 17 26.62 3.31 -5.56
C ARG A 17 26.78 3.98 -4.20
N ARG A 18 26.07 5.10 -3.95
CA ARG A 18 26.15 5.86 -2.71
C ARG A 18 25.39 5.25 -1.53
N SER A 19 24.40 4.40 -1.81
CA SER A 19 23.53 3.83 -0.78
C SER A 19 24.07 2.55 -0.13
N MET A 20 25.11 1.93 -0.71
CA MET A 20 25.61 0.65 -0.24
C MET A 20 27.09 0.69 0.12
N ARG A 21 27.37 0.54 1.40
CA ARG A 21 28.71 0.26 1.95
C ARG A 21 29.18 -1.20 1.71
N SER A 22 28.49 -1.98 0.91
CA SER A 22 28.76 -3.41 0.70
C SER A 22 29.16 -3.73 -0.74
N PHE A 23 30.33 -4.27 -0.84
CA PHE A 23 31.00 -5.05 -1.91
C PHE A 23 30.35 -5.16 -3.31
N ASN A 24 31.13 -4.72 -4.31
CA ASN A 24 31.30 -5.18 -5.72
C ASN A 24 30.14 -5.76 -6.56
N ILE A 25 29.12 -6.40 -6.00
CA ILE A 25 28.08 -7.07 -6.79
C ILE A 25 27.17 -6.04 -7.49
N ASN A 26 26.79 -4.98 -6.82
CA ASN A 26 25.86 -3.97 -7.39
C ASN A 26 26.52 -3.10 -8.47
N ASN A 27 27.86 -3.01 -8.48
CA ASN A 27 28.56 -2.32 -9.56
C ASN A 27 28.42 -3.03 -10.90
N THR A 28 28.03 -4.29 -10.90
CA THR A 28 27.86 -5.13 -12.08
C THR A 28 26.40 -5.30 -12.46
N LEU A 29 25.48 -5.38 -11.45
CA LEU A 29 24.07 -5.68 -11.68
C LEU A 29 23.35 -4.56 -12.44
N VAL A 30 23.54 -3.29 -12.08
CA VAL A 30 22.90 -2.17 -12.77
C VAL A 30 23.32 -2.10 -14.23
N PRO A 31 24.61 -2.12 -14.59
CA PRO A 31 25.03 -2.18 -15.99
C PRO A 31 24.49 -3.40 -16.73
N MET A 32 24.50 -4.59 -16.11
CA MET A 32 23.96 -5.81 -16.71
C MET A 32 22.47 -5.68 -16.97
N PHE A 33 21.70 -5.26 -15.97
CA PHE A 33 20.26 -5.01 -16.12
C PHE A 33 19.97 -4.03 -17.25
N CYS A 34 20.72 -2.93 -17.32
CA CYS A 34 20.59 -1.95 -18.37
C CYS A 34 20.95 -2.52 -19.76
N ALA A 35 21.99 -3.35 -19.84
CA ALA A 35 22.40 -3.98 -21.08
C ALA A 35 21.36 -4.99 -21.60
N GLU A 36 20.74 -5.75 -20.70
CA GLU A 36 19.66 -6.67 -21.05
C GLU A 36 18.41 -5.91 -21.53
N MET A 37 18.09 -4.79 -20.89
CA MET A 37 16.96 -3.94 -21.30
C MET A 37 17.20 -3.25 -22.64
N ASP A 38 18.45 -2.85 -22.95
CA ASP A 38 18.86 -2.19 -24.19
C ASP A 38 19.24 -3.20 -25.29
N GLY A 39 19.19 -4.51 -24.99
CA GLY A 39 19.70 -5.58 -25.85
C GLY A 39 19.10 -5.59 -27.27
N ILE A 40 19.85 -6.17 -28.22
CA ILE A 40 19.54 -6.21 -29.66
C ILE A 40 18.22 -6.96 -29.93
N GLU A 41 17.90 -7.95 -29.11
CA GLU A 41 16.58 -8.59 -29.06
C GLU A 41 15.77 -7.90 -27.98
N SER A 42 15.06 -6.86 -28.39
CA SER A 42 14.17 -6.14 -27.46
C SER A 42 13.26 -7.13 -26.73
N LEU A 43 13.21 -7.01 -25.41
CA LEU A 43 12.32 -7.79 -24.53
C LEU A 43 10.84 -7.39 -24.76
N HIS A 44 10.40 -7.37 -26.05
CA HIS A 44 9.04 -6.95 -26.43
C HIS A 44 7.95 -7.80 -25.77
N ASP A 45 8.30 -9.00 -25.34
CA ASP A 45 7.33 -9.97 -24.80
C ASP A 45 7.46 -10.16 -23.28
N VAL A 46 8.14 -9.27 -22.56
CA VAL A 46 8.30 -9.36 -21.10
C VAL A 46 7.88 -8.04 -20.44
N VAL A 47 7.05 -8.12 -19.42
CA VAL A 47 6.71 -6.95 -18.59
C VAL A 47 7.58 -6.98 -17.32
N ILE A 48 8.28 -5.89 -17.05
CA ILE A 48 9.09 -5.75 -15.82
C ILE A 48 8.39 -4.77 -14.89
N ILE A 49 8.16 -5.19 -13.65
CA ILE A 49 7.54 -4.40 -12.60
C ILE A 49 8.54 -4.29 -11.45
N LEU A 50 8.96 -3.06 -11.15
CA LEU A 50 9.80 -2.76 -10.00
C LEU A 50 8.96 -2.12 -8.90
N ALA A 51 9.04 -2.64 -7.68
CA ALA A 51 8.46 -2.02 -6.50
C ALA A 51 9.59 -1.47 -5.60
N SER A 52 9.38 -0.28 -5.06
CA SER A 52 10.37 0.37 -4.18
C SER A 52 9.71 1.32 -3.19
N ASN A 53 10.18 1.31 -1.96
CA ASN A 53 9.85 2.29 -0.94
C ASN A 53 10.76 3.54 -1.00
N ARG A 54 11.90 3.44 -1.70
CA ARG A 54 12.93 4.46 -1.82
C ARG A 54 13.33 4.68 -3.29
N PRO A 55 12.42 5.22 -4.11
CA PRO A 55 12.70 5.43 -5.53
C PRO A 55 13.87 6.40 -5.78
N ASP A 56 14.21 7.23 -4.78
CA ASP A 56 15.39 8.09 -4.76
C ASP A 56 16.73 7.34 -4.72
N LEU A 57 16.72 6.08 -4.31
CA LEU A 57 17.91 5.23 -4.25
C LEU A 57 18.09 4.37 -5.50
N ILE A 58 17.09 4.22 -6.36
CA ILE A 58 17.23 3.49 -7.62
C ILE A 58 18.16 4.26 -8.55
N ASP A 59 19.05 3.53 -9.25
CA ASP A 59 19.99 4.16 -10.18
C ASP A 59 19.22 4.87 -11.33
N PRO A 60 19.49 6.14 -11.59
CA PRO A 60 18.83 6.89 -12.67
C PRO A 60 18.93 6.23 -14.04
N ALA A 61 19.98 5.43 -14.28
CA ALA A 61 20.13 4.71 -15.55
C ALA A 61 19.01 3.70 -15.78
N VAL A 62 18.50 3.06 -14.73
CA VAL A 62 17.39 2.11 -14.78
C VAL A 62 16.07 2.82 -15.16
N LEU A 63 15.92 4.06 -14.73
CA LEU A 63 14.69 4.84 -14.86
C LEU A 63 14.62 5.66 -16.17
N ARG A 64 15.53 5.44 -17.12
CA ARG A 64 15.52 6.10 -18.42
C ARG A 64 14.42 5.54 -19.33
N PRO A 65 13.88 6.39 -20.26
CA PRO A 65 12.96 5.93 -21.29
C PRO A 65 13.53 4.76 -22.08
N GLY A 66 12.69 3.81 -22.46
CA GLY A 66 13.08 2.55 -23.12
C GLY A 66 13.45 1.44 -22.13
N ARG A 67 13.48 1.71 -20.81
CA ARG A 67 13.71 0.71 -19.75
C ARG A 67 12.52 0.66 -18.81
N ILE A 68 12.43 1.55 -17.85
CA ILE A 68 11.26 1.69 -16.97
C ILE A 68 10.51 2.97 -17.33
N ASP A 69 9.54 2.83 -18.22
CA ASP A 69 8.85 3.96 -18.85
C ASP A 69 7.76 4.56 -17.95
N ARG A 70 7.16 3.77 -17.08
CA ARG A 70 6.03 4.19 -16.25
C ARG A 70 6.37 4.15 -14.77
N LYS A 71 6.06 5.26 -14.09
CA LYS A 71 6.19 5.37 -12.64
C LYS A 71 4.82 5.57 -12.04
N ILE A 72 4.42 4.64 -11.19
CA ILE A 72 3.13 4.67 -10.48
C ILE A 72 3.42 4.90 -9.02
N LYS A 73 2.94 6.04 -8.49
CA LYS A 73 3.03 6.33 -7.07
C LYS A 73 1.81 5.73 -6.36
N VAL A 74 2.02 4.75 -5.51
CA VAL A 74 1.01 4.23 -4.61
C VAL A 74 0.88 5.20 -3.43
N ALA A 75 -0.18 5.98 -3.42
CA ALA A 75 -0.49 6.91 -2.34
C ALA A 75 -1.18 6.19 -1.16
N ARG A 76 -1.30 6.89 -0.02
CA ARG A 76 -2.18 6.42 1.05
C ARG A 76 -3.62 6.36 0.54
N PRO A 77 -4.43 5.40 1.01
CA PRO A 77 -5.79 5.25 0.52
C PRO A 77 -6.64 6.48 0.87
N SER A 78 -7.50 6.87 -0.07
CA SER A 78 -8.63 7.77 0.22
C SER A 78 -9.68 7.05 1.05
N ARG A 79 -10.75 7.77 1.47
CA ARG A 79 -11.89 7.15 2.17
C ARG A 79 -12.52 6.04 1.32
N GLU A 80 -12.73 6.29 0.04
CA GLU A 80 -13.33 5.35 -0.92
C GLU A 80 -12.44 4.12 -1.11
N ALA A 81 -11.15 4.32 -1.33
CA ALA A 81 -10.19 3.23 -1.44
C ALA A 81 -10.08 2.40 -0.15
N ALA A 82 -10.25 3.04 1.02
CA ALA A 82 -10.26 2.31 2.29
C ALA A 82 -11.47 1.37 2.42
N VAL A 83 -12.64 1.76 1.90
CA VAL A 83 -13.82 0.89 1.80
C VAL A 83 -13.51 -0.35 0.96
N GLU A 84 -12.93 -0.15 -0.22
CA GLU A 84 -12.56 -1.24 -1.13
C GLU A 84 -11.51 -2.18 -0.50
N ILE A 85 -10.49 -1.61 0.15
CA ILE A 85 -9.46 -2.40 0.84
C ILE A 85 -10.06 -3.22 1.99
N LEU A 86 -10.93 -2.62 2.82
CA LEU A 86 -11.59 -3.35 3.89
C LEU A 86 -12.51 -4.46 3.36
N ALA A 87 -13.17 -4.23 2.21
CA ALA A 87 -14.00 -5.24 1.57
C ALA A 87 -13.20 -6.50 1.13
N VAL A 88 -11.90 -6.35 0.84
CA VAL A 88 -11.01 -7.49 0.54
C VAL A 88 -10.73 -8.31 1.81
N TYR A 89 -10.54 -7.66 2.97
CA TYR A 89 -10.20 -8.36 4.22
C TYR A 89 -11.42 -8.86 5.00
N LEU A 90 -12.55 -8.16 4.91
CA LEU A 90 -13.84 -8.58 5.46
C LEU A 90 -14.62 -9.36 4.39
N THR A 91 -14.21 -10.61 4.15
CA THR A 91 -14.81 -11.46 3.12
C THR A 91 -16.28 -11.79 3.43
N PRO A 92 -17.12 -12.07 2.42
CA PRO A 92 -18.51 -12.47 2.63
C PRO A 92 -18.70 -13.74 3.49
N SER A 93 -17.68 -14.57 3.59
CA SER A 93 -17.70 -15.80 4.39
C SER A 93 -17.41 -15.56 5.88
N LEU A 94 -17.06 -14.33 6.29
CA LEU A 94 -16.75 -14.03 7.68
C LEU A 94 -18.05 -14.02 8.49
N PRO A 95 -18.14 -14.78 9.61
CA PRO A 95 -19.30 -14.71 10.47
C PRO A 95 -19.43 -13.32 11.11
N LEU A 96 -20.65 -12.80 11.15
CA LEU A 96 -20.98 -11.51 11.75
C LEU A 96 -21.82 -11.73 13.01
N ASP A 97 -21.77 -10.75 13.89
CA ASP A 97 -22.57 -10.72 15.11
C ASP A 97 -24.06 -10.77 14.80
N ARG A 98 -24.82 -11.52 15.65
CA ARG A 98 -26.27 -11.71 15.48
C ARG A 98 -27.03 -10.39 15.58
N GLU A 99 -26.68 -9.52 16.53
CA GLU A 99 -27.31 -8.21 16.68
C GLU A 99 -27.11 -7.33 15.44
N LEU A 100 -25.93 -7.39 14.86
CA LEU A 100 -25.61 -6.67 13.62
C LEU A 100 -26.44 -7.18 12.44
N LEU A 101 -26.64 -8.48 12.34
CA LEU A 101 -27.49 -9.08 11.29
C LEU A 101 -28.95 -8.66 11.48
N GLU A 102 -29.48 -8.67 12.70
CA GLU A 102 -30.84 -8.23 13.02
C GLU A 102 -31.07 -6.77 12.65
N GLN A 103 -30.11 -5.89 12.98
CA GLN A 103 -30.16 -4.46 12.63
C GLN A 103 -30.15 -4.21 11.12
N ASN A 104 -29.63 -5.12 10.32
CA ASN A 104 -29.53 -5.03 8.86
C ASN A 104 -30.53 -5.99 8.15
N GLY A 105 -31.64 -6.35 8.79
CA GLY A 105 -32.69 -7.16 8.18
C GLY A 105 -32.28 -8.58 7.81
N GLN A 106 -31.32 -9.18 8.54
CA GLN A 106 -30.74 -10.49 8.27
C GLN A 106 -30.00 -10.59 6.93
N ASP A 107 -29.68 -9.44 6.32
CA ASP A 107 -28.86 -9.38 5.10
C ASP A 107 -27.38 -9.29 5.51
N HIS A 108 -26.66 -10.37 5.23
CA HIS A 108 -25.24 -10.50 5.57
C HIS A 108 -24.37 -9.49 4.81
N GLU A 109 -24.69 -9.19 3.56
CA GLU A 109 -23.93 -8.23 2.76
C GLU A 109 -24.20 -6.78 3.20
N ALA A 110 -25.45 -6.47 3.55
CA ALA A 110 -25.80 -5.17 4.13
C ALA A 110 -25.09 -4.96 5.47
N ALA A 111 -25.10 -5.95 6.35
CA ALA A 111 -24.40 -5.91 7.62
C ALA A 111 -22.87 -5.74 7.44
N ARG A 112 -22.27 -6.48 6.52
CA ARG A 112 -20.86 -6.35 6.18
C ARG A 112 -20.50 -4.93 5.72
N ARG A 113 -21.31 -4.36 4.83
CA ARG A 113 -21.13 -2.97 4.35
C ARG A 113 -21.25 -1.97 5.48
N ALA A 114 -22.23 -2.14 6.36
CA ALA A 114 -22.42 -1.26 7.51
C ALA A 114 -21.18 -1.24 8.42
N VAL A 115 -20.57 -2.40 8.70
CA VAL A 115 -19.31 -2.49 9.47
C VAL A 115 -18.17 -1.75 8.75
N ILE A 116 -18.02 -1.96 7.45
CA ILE A 116 -16.95 -1.31 6.66
C ILE A 116 -17.11 0.22 6.73
N GLU A 117 -18.30 0.73 6.47
CA GLU A 117 -18.58 2.17 6.52
C GLU A 117 -18.34 2.74 7.93
N GLN A 118 -18.80 2.06 8.96
CA GLN A 118 -18.57 2.48 10.34
C GLN A 118 -17.08 2.58 10.69
N VAL A 119 -16.27 1.60 10.28
CA VAL A 119 -14.82 1.62 10.49
C VAL A 119 -14.19 2.78 9.72
N VAL A 120 -14.56 2.97 8.47
CA VAL A 120 -14.02 4.04 7.63
C VAL A 120 -14.43 5.40 8.19
N ASP A 121 -15.66 5.59 8.59
CA ASP A 121 -16.14 6.84 9.19
C ASP A 121 -15.40 7.15 10.50
N SER A 122 -15.17 6.14 11.33
CA SER A 122 -14.41 6.30 12.58
C SER A 122 -12.97 6.76 12.36
N LEU A 123 -12.37 6.39 11.22
CA LEU A 123 -10.98 6.74 10.88
C LEU A 123 -10.86 8.06 10.15
N PHE A 124 -11.77 8.35 9.22
CA PHE A 124 -11.64 9.47 8.28
C PHE A 124 -12.41 10.72 8.70
N THR A 125 -13.37 10.62 9.64
CA THR A 125 -14.07 11.81 10.15
C THR A 125 -13.11 12.74 10.87
N ARG A 126 -13.09 14.01 10.44
CA ARG A 126 -12.19 15.05 10.97
C ARG A 126 -12.78 15.66 12.24
N THR A 127 -12.66 14.94 13.36
CA THR A 127 -13.04 15.39 14.70
C THR A 127 -11.78 15.63 15.53
N ASP A 128 -11.92 16.33 16.68
CA ASP A 128 -10.81 16.51 17.61
C ASP A 128 -10.27 15.18 18.14
N GLN A 129 -11.13 14.16 18.29
CA GLN A 129 -10.74 12.81 18.70
C GLN A 129 -9.83 12.11 17.68
N ASN A 130 -10.00 12.43 16.40
CA ASN A 130 -9.19 11.87 15.30
C ASN A 130 -7.97 12.72 14.97
N ARG A 131 -7.80 13.87 15.64
CA ARG A 131 -6.65 14.74 15.47
C ARG A 131 -5.41 14.07 16.07
N VAL A 132 -4.37 13.87 15.25
CA VAL A 132 -3.13 13.22 15.68
C VAL A 132 -2.04 14.24 15.97
N LEU A 133 -1.85 15.21 15.08
CA LEU A 133 -0.75 16.14 15.12
C LEU A 133 -1.10 17.48 14.48
N SER A 134 -0.64 18.57 15.09
CA SER A 134 -0.61 19.90 14.48
C SER A 134 0.83 20.29 14.18
N ILE A 135 1.11 20.62 12.93
CA ILE A 135 2.41 21.04 12.46
C ILE A 135 2.35 22.55 12.17
N ARG A 136 3.21 23.31 12.80
CA ARG A 136 3.41 24.74 12.48
C ARG A 136 4.69 24.88 11.67
N PHE A 137 4.57 25.33 10.44
CA PHE A 137 5.71 25.60 9.57
C PHE A 137 6.34 26.96 9.88
N ARG A 138 7.62 27.13 9.56
CA ARG A 138 8.35 28.41 9.75
C ARG A 138 7.75 29.56 8.92
N ASN A 139 7.06 29.26 7.83
CA ASN A 139 6.36 30.24 6.99
C ASN A 139 5.00 30.66 7.57
N GLY A 140 4.66 30.25 8.80
CA GLY A 140 3.42 30.58 9.47
C GLY A 140 2.22 29.69 9.13
N GLN A 141 2.34 28.78 8.16
CA GLN A 141 1.28 27.83 7.82
C GLN A 141 1.11 26.78 8.92
N ASN A 142 -0.13 26.39 9.18
CA ASN A 142 -0.47 25.30 10.08
C ASN A 142 -1.08 24.14 9.29
N LYS A 143 -0.67 22.92 9.59
CA LYS A 143 -1.26 21.71 9.05
C LYS A 143 -1.68 20.79 10.19
N VAL A 144 -2.94 20.37 10.18
CA VAL A 144 -3.46 19.38 11.12
C VAL A 144 -3.51 18.02 10.39
N LEU A 145 -2.98 17.00 11.02
CA LEU A 145 -3.07 15.62 10.55
C LEU A 145 -4.09 14.87 11.40
N TYR A 146 -4.98 14.17 10.72
CA TYR A 146 -6.00 13.32 11.31
C TYR A 146 -5.65 11.85 11.10
N ARG A 147 -6.32 10.94 11.81
CA ARG A 147 -6.09 9.48 11.68
C ARG A 147 -6.19 9.02 10.22
N GLY A 148 -7.22 9.48 9.50
CA GLY A 148 -7.41 9.15 8.07
C GLY A 148 -6.22 9.52 7.18
N ASP A 149 -5.53 10.63 7.47
CA ASP A 149 -4.34 11.05 6.72
C ASP A 149 -3.14 10.08 6.89
N LEU A 150 -3.16 9.23 7.92
CA LEU A 150 -2.09 8.29 8.27
C LEU A 150 -2.43 6.83 7.92
N VAL A 151 -3.66 6.54 7.52
CA VAL A 151 -4.10 5.19 7.17
C VAL A 151 -3.28 4.63 6.01
N SER A 152 -2.97 3.34 6.09
CA SER A 152 -2.35 2.55 5.03
C SER A 152 -3.08 1.22 4.90
N GLY A 153 -2.89 0.51 3.78
CA GLY A 153 -3.46 -0.83 3.61
C GLY A 153 -3.08 -1.79 4.72
N ALA A 154 -1.82 -1.73 5.19
CA ALA A 154 -1.34 -2.54 6.30
C ALA A 154 -2.05 -2.22 7.64
N ILE A 155 -2.36 -0.95 7.90
CA ILE A 155 -3.13 -0.54 9.09
C ILE A 155 -4.55 -1.11 9.00
N LEU A 156 -5.22 -0.99 7.85
CA LEU A 156 -6.56 -1.53 7.65
C LEU A 156 -6.59 -3.05 7.82
N SER A 157 -5.64 -3.77 7.24
CA SER A 157 -5.47 -5.21 7.45
C SER A 157 -5.29 -5.56 8.92
N SER A 158 -4.42 -4.84 9.63
CA SER A 158 -4.16 -5.06 11.07
C SER A 158 -5.40 -4.80 11.93
N ILE A 159 -6.23 -3.80 11.60
CA ILE A 159 -7.50 -3.54 12.30
C ILE A 159 -8.43 -4.75 12.18
N VAL A 160 -8.61 -5.26 10.96
CA VAL A 160 -9.47 -6.43 10.72
C VAL A 160 -8.93 -7.66 11.44
N GLN A 161 -7.62 -7.91 11.37
CA GLN A 161 -6.99 -9.05 12.02
C GLN A 161 -7.20 -9.02 13.53
N ARG A 162 -6.94 -7.87 14.17
CA ARG A 162 -7.17 -7.70 15.61
C ARG A 162 -8.64 -7.80 16.03
N ALA A 163 -9.56 -7.36 15.16
CA ALA A 163 -10.98 -7.51 15.40
C ALA A 163 -11.40 -8.98 15.40
N LYS A 164 -10.87 -9.77 14.44
CA LYS A 164 -11.08 -11.23 14.39
C LYS A 164 -10.53 -11.93 15.63
N GLU A 165 -9.33 -11.61 16.06
CA GLU A 165 -8.71 -12.16 17.26
C GLU A 165 -9.58 -11.88 18.51
N LYS A 166 -9.98 -10.61 18.69
CA LYS A 166 -10.85 -10.23 19.81
C LYS A 166 -12.24 -10.89 19.78
N ALA A 167 -12.78 -11.15 18.59
CA ALA A 167 -14.06 -11.84 18.47
C ALA A 167 -13.96 -13.30 18.89
N ILE A 168 -12.82 -13.97 18.65
CA ILE A 168 -12.56 -15.34 19.09
C ILE A 168 -12.35 -15.43 20.61
N GLU A 169 -11.74 -14.41 21.21
CA GLU A 169 -11.48 -14.37 22.65
C GLU A 169 -12.72 -14.06 23.51
N LYS A 170 -13.80 -13.53 22.91
CA LYS A 170 -15.05 -13.30 23.66
C LYS A 170 -15.73 -14.63 23.93
N PRO A 171 -15.93 -15.01 25.22
CA PRO A 171 -16.79 -16.16 25.55
C PRO A 171 -18.21 -15.86 25.08
N THR A 172 -18.77 -16.80 24.32
CA THR A 172 -20.20 -16.83 23.92
C THR A 172 -21.11 -16.92 25.14
#